data_ff9813504fdefe086bbfdf1bf2e98785
#
_entry.id   ff9813504fdefe086bbfdf1bf2e98785
#
_cell.length_a   1.000
_cell.length_b   1.000
_cell.length_c   1.000
_cell.angle_alpha   90.00
_cell.angle_beta   90.00
_cell.angle_gamma   90.00
#
_symmetry.space_group_name_H-M   'P 1'
#
loop_
_entity.id
_entity.type
_entity.pdbx_description
1 polymer ?
#
loop_
_entity_poly.entity_id
_entity_poly.type
_entity_poly.pdbx_seq_one_letter_code
_entity_poly.pdbx_strand_id
1 'polypeptide(L)'
;LDGGLDFETLALSCSAGCSGCCDRVGAACWSQASPRVVKGRFDSNSYPVPSRGSDGTSDVASLYQRMPPERGRPAPSLESQLAVTLPATAEQSRGTQMQLPALRNSYAQLPERFFAQTGPQPVSEPRLIRFNRPLAEELGLDADQFTSPDGVEMLAGSRFPEGLQPVALAYAGHQFGNFVPQLGDGRALLLGEVVDVNGIRRDIQLKGSGPTRFSRNGDGRAALGPVLREYVVSEAMAALGIPTTRTLAAVLTGDPVHREVRLPGAVLTRVAASHIRIGTFQYFAARHDTEGLKILADYAIERHFPQLSGQARRYRALLDAVVTAQADLVARWMLVGFIHGVMNTDNMAISGETIDYGPCAFMDAYDPGSVFSSIDRVGRYAYANQPRIAKWNLARLAETLLPLMSTDENEAVAEAEEVLRSFQPSYEAVLRRGFRRKLGLLTEAEADLQLAADFLDVLARGEADFTIGFRRLGDDLDASEGQGTARQLFRDPAAFDAWSVRWRERIASETADTATRRATMHAVNPKFIPRNHRIEAMIQAALGGDFTPFDEILRVVSHPFDEQPEMKGYADPPRPDERVLQTFCGT
;
A
#
# COMPACT_ATOMS: atom_id res chain seq x y z
N LEU A 1 12.44 -3.79 38.29
CA LEU A 1 13.51 -3.24 37.44
C LEU A 1 12.98 -3.26 36.00
N ASP A 2 12.05 -2.33 35.73
CA ASP A 2 11.43 -2.14 34.44
C ASP A 2 12.20 -1.04 33.68
N GLY A 3 13.07 -1.45 32.78
CA GLY A 3 13.76 -0.58 31.84
C GLY A 3 13.34 -0.94 30.42
N GLY A 4 12.07 -0.71 30.07
CA GLY A 4 11.61 -0.75 28.68
C GLY A 4 12.16 0.48 27.97
N LEU A 5 13.04 0.29 26.98
CA LEU A 5 13.50 1.35 26.10
C LEU A 5 12.32 1.81 25.24
N ASP A 6 11.91 3.05 25.47
CA ASP A 6 10.80 3.68 24.78
C ASP A 6 11.23 4.07 23.36
N PHE A 7 10.59 3.51 22.34
CA PHE A 7 10.87 3.82 20.93
C PHE A 7 10.56 5.28 20.56
N GLU A 8 9.83 6.02 21.41
CA GLU A 8 9.71 7.48 21.28
C GLU A 8 11.07 8.16 21.43
N THR A 9 12.00 7.59 22.19
CA THR A 9 13.35 8.12 22.37
C THR A 9 14.22 7.96 21.12
N LEU A 10 13.97 6.92 20.30
CA LEU A 10 14.68 6.71 19.03
C LEU A 10 14.32 7.72 17.94
N ALA A 11 13.09 8.23 17.95
CA ALA A 11 12.64 9.27 17.02
C ALA A 11 13.06 10.69 17.48
N LEU A 12 13.33 10.88 18.77
CA LEU A 12 13.64 12.19 19.37
C LEU A 12 15.13 12.49 19.48
N SER A 13 16.02 11.50 19.39
CA SER A 13 17.47 11.75 19.46
C SER A 13 18.04 12.48 18.22
N CYS A 14 17.32 12.49 17.11
CA CYS A 14 17.71 13.27 15.91
C CYS A 14 17.38 14.78 15.99
N SER A 15 16.63 15.25 16.99
CA SER A 15 16.20 16.66 17.07
C SER A 15 17.02 17.55 18.03
N ALA A 16 18.02 17.04 18.72
CA ALA A 16 18.81 17.78 19.72
C ALA A 16 19.95 18.63 19.15
N GLY A 17 19.97 18.92 17.85
CA GLY A 17 21.01 19.71 17.17
C GLY A 17 20.61 21.10 16.67
N CYS A 18 19.38 21.57 16.88
CA CYS A 18 18.97 22.93 16.48
C CYS A 18 18.45 23.71 17.70
N SER A 19 19.35 24.42 18.38
CA SER A 19 19.00 25.45 19.35
C SER A 19 18.40 26.67 18.64
N GLY A 20 17.05 26.76 18.59
CA GLY A 20 16.43 27.96 18.08
C GLY A 20 14.92 27.97 17.80
N CYS A 21 14.19 26.89 18.02
CA CYS A 21 12.74 26.88 17.80
C CYS A 21 12.00 25.93 18.76
N CYS A 22 12.05 26.20 20.04
CA CYS A 22 11.20 25.55 21.05
C CYS A 22 10.69 26.58 22.04
N ASP A 23 9.69 27.34 21.60
CA ASP A 23 8.73 27.95 22.51
C ASP A 23 7.37 28.02 21.82
N ARG A 24 6.49 27.16 22.26
CA ARG A 24 5.03 27.07 22.06
C ARG A 24 4.55 25.79 21.40
N VAL A 25 4.58 24.68 22.12
CA VAL A 25 3.43 23.76 22.21
C VAL A 25 3.49 23.09 23.58
N GLY A 26 2.55 23.42 24.42
CA GLY A 26 2.45 22.91 25.77
C GLY A 26 2.21 21.39 25.80
N ALA A 27 3.00 20.72 26.63
CA ALA A 27 2.77 19.33 27.02
C ALA A 27 1.41 19.24 27.74
N ALA A 28 0.42 18.66 27.10
CA ALA A 28 -0.82 18.25 27.73
C ALA A 28 -0.68 16.81 28.21
N CYS A 29 -0.54 16.69 29.51
CA CYS A 29 -0.64 15.47 30.31
C CYS A 29 -1.83 14.60 29.91
N TRP A 30 -1.58 13.35 29.57
CA TRP A 30 -2.61 12.31 29.47
C TRP A 30 -2.72 11.60 30.81
N SER A 31 -3.47 12.21 31.74
CA SER A 31 -4.08 11.51 32.87
C SER A 31 -5.49 12.03 33.03
N GLN A 32 -6.47 11.11 32.93
CA GLN A 32 -7.88 11.25 33.29
C GLN A 32 -8.75 12.13 32.38
N ALA A 33 -9.48 11.51 31.46
CA ALA A 33 -10.81 11.97 31.07
C ALA A 33 -11.63 10.78 30.56
N SER A 34 -12.53 10.30 31.38
CA SER A 34 -13.69 9.49 30.96
C SER A 34 -14.58 10.32 30.03
N PRO A 35 -15.15 9.79 28.96
CA PRO A 35 -16.09 10.52 28.13
C PRO A 35 -17.47 10.55 28.81
N ARG A 36 -17.83 11.66 29.42
CA ARG A 36 -19.24 11.97 29.69
C ARG A 36 -19.91 12.37 28.38
N VAL A 37 -20.91 11.61 27.99
CA VAL A 37 -21.85 11.98 26.93
C VAL A 37 -22.60 13.25 27.34
N VAL A 38 -22.29 14.38 26.72
CA VAL A 38 -23.08 15.60 26.80
C VAL A 38 -23.91 15.72 25.55
N LYS A 39 -25.24 15.58 25.70
CA LYS A 39 -26.21 15.99 24.68
C LYS A 39 -26.17 17.51 24.57
N GLY A 40 -25.54 18.05 23.55
CA GLY A 40 -25.53 19.47 23.21
C GLY A 40 -25.90 19.66 21.74
N ARG A 41 -26.99 20.40 21.49
CA ARG A 41 -27.40 20.90 20.16
C ARG A 41 -26.27 21.78 19.62
N PHE A 42 -25.84 21.54 18.39
CA PHE A 42 -24.96 22.46 17.65
C PHE A 42 -25.81 23.43 16.83
N ASP A 43 -25.78 24.70 17.20
CA ASP A 43 -26.20 25.82 16.38
C ASP A 43 -25.05 26.14 15.39
N SER A 44 -25.42 26.21 14.12
CA SER A 44 -24.58 26.71 13.04
C SER A 44 -24.52 28.22 13.07
N ASN A 45 -23.37 28.81 13.35
CA ASN A 45 -22.85 30.05 12.75
C ASN A 45 -21.74 30.68 13.58
N SER A 46 -20.68 31.01 12.86
CA SER A 46 -19.59 31.95 13.22
C SER A 46 -18.20 31.36 13.48
N TYR A 47 -17.41 31.34 12.41
CA TYR A 47 -15.97 31.57 12.47
C TYR A 47 -15.57 32.65 11.47
N PRO A 48 -14.75 33.63 11.86
CA PRO A 48 -14.34 34.73 11.00
C PRO A 48 -13.24 34.30 10.03
N VAL A 49 -13.39 34.76 8.78
CA VAL A 49 -12.40 34.63 7.71
C VAL A 49 -11.29 35.68 7.94
N PRO A 50 -9.97 35.31 7.97
CA PRO A 50 -8.91 36.32 7.88
C PRO A 50 -8.72 36.75 6.43
N SER A 51 -8.66 38.06 6.23
CA SER A 51 -8.41 38.77 4.99
C SER A 51 -7.08 38.44 4.33
N ARG A 52 -7.10 38.37 3.00
CA ARG A 52 -5.95 38.22 2.10
C ARG A 52 -4.95 39.34 2.27
N GLY A 53 -3.66 38.97 2.49
CA GLY A 53 -2.51 39.79 2.17
C GLY A 53 -1.88 39.23 0.89
N SER A 54 -1.75 40.12 -0.09
CA SER A 54 -1.11 39.87 -1.39
C SER A 54 0.39 39.73 -1.25
N ASP A 55 0.97 38.79 -2.00
CA ASP A 55 2.20 38.83 -2.77
C ASP A 55 3.00 37.51 -2.66
N GLY A 56 3.28 36.93 -3.80
CA GLY A 56 4.20 35.81 -3.94
C GLY A 56 3.74 34.64 -4.81
N THR A 57 3.33 34.93 -6.05
CA THR A 57 3.15 33.91 -7.09
C THR A 57 4.53 33.48 -7.60
N SER A 58 4.97 32.28 -7.27
CA SER A 58 6.03 31.60 -7.99
C SER A 58 5.41 30.53 -8.90
N ASP A 59 5.57 30.79 -10.19
CA ASP A 59 5.16 30.07 -11.36
C ASP A 59 5.60 28.60 -11.38
N VAL A 60 4.69 27.67 -11.23
CA VAL A 60 4.88 26.25 -11.58
C VAL A 60 4.30 25.94 -12.97
N ALA A 61 3.69 26.93 -13.63
CA ALA A 61 3.12 26.79 -14.97
C ALA A 61 4.16 26.84 -16.12
N SER A 62 5.44 27.12 -15.84
CA SER A 62 6.43 27.38 -16.91
C SER A 62 7.17 26.15 -17.46
N LEU A 63 6.94 24.95 -16.96
CA LEU A 63 7.62 23.74 -17.43
C LEU A 63 6.90 22.99 -18.57
N TYR A 64 5.67 23.38 -18.93
CA TYR A 64 4.89 22.75 -19.99
C TYR A 64 4.78 23.55 -21.31
N GLN A 65 5.45 24.71 -21.41
CA GLN A 65 5.39 25.57 -22.60
C GLN A 65 6.74 25.73 -23.29
N ARG A 66 7.31 24.67 -23.86
CA ARG A 66 8.34 24.80 -24.92
C ARG A 66 8.26 23.65 -25.89
N MET A 67 7.30 23.69 -26.80
CA MET A 67 7.41 23.09 -28.13
C MET A 67 6.91 24.09 -29.16
N PRO A 68 7.66 24.38 -30.26
CA PRO A 68 7.24 25.32 -31.28
C PRO A 68 6.21 24.69 -32.22
N PRO A 69 5.27 25.48 -32.80
CA PRO A 69 4.28 24.96 -33.72
C PRO A 69 4.92 24.73 -35.11
N GLU A 70 4.88 23.51 -35.59
CA GLU A 70 5.16 23.23 -37.01
C GLU A 70 3.99 23.67 -37.90
N ARG A 71 4.30 24.45 -38.92
CA ARG A 71 3.37 25.01 -39.91
C ARG A 71 2.93 23.93 -40.89
N GLY A 72 1.64 23.93 -41.16
CA GLY A 72 0.97 23.01 -42.06
C GLY A 72 1.38 23.03 -43.52
N ARG A 73 1.19 21.88 -44.14
CA ARG A 73 0.95 21.74 -45.58
C ARG A 73 -0.40 21.04 -45.80
N PRO A 74 -1.18 21.44 -46.80
CA PRO A 74 -2.49 20.86 -47.05
C PRO A 74 -2.36 19.50 -47.75
N ALA A 75 -3.19 18.54 -47.34
CA ALA A 75 -3.35 17.26 -48.01
C ALA A 75 -4.28 17.39 -49.22
N PRO A 76 -4.03 16.67 -50.33
CA PRO A 76 -4.92 16.64 -51.47
C PRO A 76 -6.09 15.69 -51.27
N SER A 77 -7.26 16.15 -51.69
CA SER A 77 -8.49 15.40 -51.86
C SER A 77 -8.36 14.29 -52.90
N LEU A 78 -8.76 13.08 -52.58
CA LEU A 78 -9.05 12.00 -53.53
C LEU A 78 -10.40 11.38 -53.18
N GLU A 79 -11.45 11.94 -53.76
CA GLU A 79 -12.65 11.19 -54.12
C GLU A 79 -12.36 10.45 -55.42
N SER A 80 -12.50 9.13 -55.41
CA SER A 80 -13.20 8.37 -56.44
C SER A 80 -12.97 6.85 -56.33
N GLN A 81 -14.09 6.16 -56.21
CA GLN A 81 -14.38 4.85 -56.81
C GLN A 81 -13.55 3.62 -56.36
N LEU A 82 -14.21 2.78 -55.58
CA LEU A 82 -14.35 1.36 -55.95
C LEU A 82 -15.45 0.72 -55.06
N ALA A 83 -16.61 0.51 -55.67
CA ALA A 83 -17.66 -0.36 -55.16
C ALA A 83 -17.15 -1.80 -55.24
N VAL A 84 -16.89 -2.43 -54.14
CA VAL A 84 -16.74 -3.89 -54.02
C VAL A 84 -17.94 -4.44 -53.27
N THR A 85 -18.71 -5.22 -54.03
CA THR A 85 -19.86 -5.98 -53.57
C THR A 85 -19.43 -6.96 -52.47
N LEU A 86 -19.98 -6.79 -51.26
CA LEU A 86 -19.85 -7.75 -50.20
C LEU A 86 -20.85 -8.87 -50.42
N PRO A 87 -20.44 -10.14 -50.29
CA PRO A 87 -21.40 -11.23 -50.17
C PRO A 87 -21.99 -11.23 -48.74
N ALA A 88 -23.30 -11.17 -48.68
CA ALA A 88 -24.07 -11.38 -47.45
C ALA A 88 -23.99 -12.84 -47.04
N THR A 89 -23.16 -13.12 -46.03
CA THR A 89 -23.35 -14.30 -45.18
C THR A 89 -23.16 -13.83 -43.73
N ALA A 90 -24.24 -13.34 -43.13
CA ALA A 90 -24.34 -13.22 -41.70
C ALA A 90 -24.53 -14.64 -41.11
N GLU A 91 -23.45 -15.37 -40.98
CA GLU A 91 -23.43 -16.48 -40.02
C GLU A 91 -23.29 -15.85 -38.64
N GLN A 92 -24.38 -15.94 -37.88
CA GLN A 92 -24.40 -15.70 -36.46
C GLN A 92 -23.34 -16.60 -35.82
N SER A 93 -22.17 -16.06 -35.53
CA SER A 93 -21.25 -16.65 -34.57
C SER A 93 -21.99 -16.66 -33.23
N ARG A 94 -22.57 -17.78 -32.88
CA ARG A 94 -22.93 -18.09 -31.50
C ARG A 94 -21.65 -17.98 -30.73
N GLY A 95 -21.47 -16.85 -30.04
CA GLY A 95 -20.31 -16.61 -29.20
C GLY A 95 -20.15 -17.78 -28.25
N THR A 96 -18.98 -18.39 -28.25
CA THR A 96 -18.57 -19.36 -27.27
C THR A 96 -18.76 -18.69 -25.91
N GLN A 97 -19.69 -19.20 -25.11
CA GLN A 97 -20.02 -18.64 -23.81
C GLN A 97 -18.73 -18.69 -22.98
N MET A 98 -18.25 -17.54 -22.50
CA MET A 98 -17.02 -17.44 -21.72
C MET A 98 -17.17 -18.33 -20.47
N GLN A 99 -16.50 -19.48 -20.46
CA GLN A 99 -16.45 -20.37 -19.30
C GLN A 99 -15.39 -19.84 -18.33
N LEU A 100 -15.77 -18.81 -17.58
CA LEU A 100 -14.97 -18.40 -16.42
C LEU A 100 -15.12 -19.46 -15.33
N PRO A 101 -14.05 -19.71 -14.54
CA PRO A 101 -14.23 -20.44 -13.30
C PRO A 101 -15.33 -19.72 -12.51
N ALA A 102 -16.22 -20.50 -11.89
CA ALA A 102 -17.38 -19.96 -11.18
C ALA A 102 -16.89 -19.04 -10.05
N LEU A 103 -16.83 -17.73 -10.34
CA LEU A 103 -16.59 -16.72 -9.33
C LEU A 103 -17.79 -16.70 -8.38
N ARG A 104 -17.59 -17.19 -7.18
CA ARG A 104 -18.58 -17.08 -6.11
C ARG A 104 -18.46 -15.67 -5.53
N ASN A 105 -19.57 -15.07 -5.16
CA ASN A 105 -19.54 -13.80 -4.44
C ASN A 105 -20.29 -13.98 -3.11
N SER A 106 -19.60 -14.52 -2.11
CA SER A 106 -20.20 -14.74 -0.80
C SER A 106 -20.49 -13.43 -0.08
N TYR A 107 -19.73 -12.35 -0.36
CA TYR A 107 -20.04 -11.04 0.20
C TYR A 107 -21.37 -10.49 -0.33
N ALA A 108 -21.71 -10.77 -1.59
CA ALA A 108 -23.00 -10.39 -2.17
C ALA A 108 -24.20 -11.18 -1.61
N GLN A 109 -23.96 -12.21 -0.79
CA GLN A 109 -25.01 -12.93 -0.06
C GLN A 109 -25.33 -12.30 1.31
N LEU A 110 -24.51 -11.34 1.76
CA LEU A 110 -24.81 -10.55 2.95
C LEU A 110 -26.02 -9.62 2.68
N PRO A 111 -26.66 -9.05 3.73
CA PRO A 111 -27.74 -8.10 3.53
C PRO A 111 -27.37 -6.94 2.62
N GLU A 112 -28.30 -6.42 1.83
CA GLU A 112 -28.07 -5.36 0.82
C GLU A 112 -27.39 -4.09 1.37
N ARG A 113 -27.49 -3.82 2.68
CA ARG A 113 -26.83 -2.67 3.31
C ARG A 113 -25.29 -2.76 3.36
N PHE A 114 -24.72 -3.92 3.01
CA PHE A 114 -23.27 -4.14 2.98
C PHE A 114 -22.62 -3.66 1.69
N PHE A 115 -23.38 -3.55 0.61
CA PHE A 115 -22.86 -3.27 -0.72
C PHE A 115 -23.89 -2.54 -1.60
N ALA A 116 -23.44 -2.14 -2.78
CA ALA A 116 -24.32 -1.73 -3.88
C ALA A 116 -24.01 -2.60 -5.10
N GLN A 117 -25.03 -3.20 -5.70
CA GLN A 117 -24.90 -3.85 -6.99
C GLN A 117 -24.55 -2.85 -8.07
N THR A 118 -23.64 -3.19 -8.96
CA THR A 118 -23.19 -2.30 -10.04
C THR A 118 -23.03 -3.13 -11.31
N GLY A 119 -23.68 -2.71 -12.38
CA GLY A 119 -23.56 -3.33 -13.70
C GLY A 119 -22.26 -2.92 -14.42
N PRO A 120 -21.98 -3.54 -15.58
CA PRO A 120 -20.84 -3.20 -16.40
C PRO A 120 -20.90 -1.75 -16.89
N GLN A 121 -19.73 -1.17 -17.09
CA GLN A 121 -19.56 0.20 -17.60
C GLN A 121 -18.72 0.14 -18.88
N PRO A 122 -19.34 0.12 -20.07
CA PRO A 122 -18.63 0.00 -21.34
C PRO A 122 -17.53 1.02 -21.51
N VAL A 123 -16.43 0.60 -22.10
CA VAL A 123 -15.30 1.43 -22.47
C VAL A 123 -15.03 1.32 -23.98
N SER A 124 -14.37 2.32 -24.57
CA SER A 124 -14.29 2.45 -26.04
C SER A 124 -13.36 1.44 -26.71
N GLU A 125 -12.20 1.15 -26.09
CA GLU A 125 -11.19 0.28 -26.71
C GLU A 125 -10.35 -0.43 -25.62
N PRO A 126 -10.90 -1.49 -24.98
CA PRO A 126 -10.16 -2.21 -23.96
C PRO A 126 -8.95 -2.93 -24.55
N ARG A 127 -7.74 -2.62 -24.03
CA ARG A 127 -6.49 -3.27 -24.45
C ARG A 127 -5.71 -3.74 -23.24
N LEU A 128 -5.34 -5.02 -23.24
CA LEU A 128 -4.52 -5.60 -22.19
C LEU A 128 -3.11 -4.99 -22.21
N ILE A 129 -2.68 -4.42 -21.08
CA ILE A 129 -1.31 -3.98 -20.85
C ILE A 129 -0.47 -5.16 -20.38
N ARG A 130 -0.94 -5.81 -19.31
CA ARG A 130 -0.25 -6.94 -18.68
C ARG A 130 -1.24 -7.86 -18.00
N PHE A 131 -0.94 -9.16 -18.06
CA PHE A 131 -1.61 -10.21 -17.31
C PHE A 131 -0.57 -11.00 -16.51
N ASN A 132 -0.82 -11.20 -15.23
CA ASN A 132 0.06 -11.90 -14.30
C ASN A 132 -0.19 -13.41 -14.37
N ARG A 133 0.45 -14.10 -15.32
CA ARG A 133 0.28 -15.53 -15.53
C ARG A 133 0.66 -16.38 -14.30
N PRO A 134 1.80 -16.10 -13.61
CA PRO A 134 2.12 -16.85 -12.38
C PRO A 134 1.06 -16.72 -11.29
N LEU A 135 0.49 -15.53 -11.10
CA LEU A 135 -0.60 -15.34 -10.15
C LEU A 135 -1.88 -16.05 -10.61
N ALA A 136 -2.18 -16.07 -11.92
CA ALA A 136 -3.32 -16.81 -12.45
C ALA A 136 -3.18 -18.32 -12.19
N GLU A 137 -2.00 -18.88 -12.36
CA GLU A 137 -1.69 -20.28 -12.02
C GLU A 137 -1.90 -20.56 -10.52
N GLU A 138 -1.40 -19.67 -9.64
CA GLU A 138 -1.65 -19.74 -8.19
C GLU A 138 -3.14 -19.72 -7.84
N LEU A 139 -3.92 -18.93 -8.58
CA LEU A 139 -5.36 -18.80 -8.39
C LEU A 139 -6.17 -19.95 -9.05
N GLY A 140 -5.54 -20.83 -9.81
CA GLY A 140 -6.21 -21.89 -10.59
C GLY A 140 -7.04 -21.33 -11.76
N LEU A 141 -6.64 -20.17 -12.30
CA LEU A 141 -7.32 -19.50 -13.41
C LEU A 141 -6.67 -19.85 -14.75
N ASP A 142 -7.51 -20.03 -15.78
CA ASP A 142 -7.05 -20.21 -17.15
C ASP A 142 -6.64 -18.85 -17.77
N ALA A 143 -5.34 -18.61 -17.85
CA ALA A 143 -4.78 -17.37 -18.36
C ALA A 143 -5.24 -17.06 -19.79
N ASP A 144 -5.45 -18.06 -20.64
CA ASP A 144 -5.82 -17.82 -22.04
C ASP A 144 -7.29 -17.36 -22.16
N GLN A 145 -8.17 -17.83 -21.27
CA GLN A 145 -9.54 -17.30 -21.18
C GLN A 145 -9.55 -15.82 -20.78
N PHE A 146 -8.77 -15.45 -19.76
CA PHE A 146 -8.71 -14.07 -19.27
C PHE A 146 -8.00 -13.12 -20.24
N THR A 147 -7.09 -13.61 -21.09
CA THR A 147 -6.41 -12.79 -22.10
C THR A 147 -7.11 -12.78 -23.46
N SER A 148 -8.22 -13.54 -23.62
CA SER A 148 -9.08 -13.47 -24.80
C SER A 148 -9.78 -12.10 -24.89
N PRO A 149 -10.33 -11.72 -26.07
CA PRO A 149 -11.10 -10.47 -26.19
C PRO A 149 -12.22 -10.34 -25.15
N ASP A 150 -12.97 -11.40 -24.90
CA ASP A 150 -14.04 -11.43 -23.88
C ASP A 150 -13.49 -11.26 -22.46
N GLY A 151 -12.36 -11.92 -22.16
CA GLY A 151 -11.65 -11.77 -20.89
C GLY A 151 -11.16 -10.34 -20.66
N VAL A 152 -10.60 -9.72 -21.69
CA VAL A 152 -10.13 -8.32 -21.61
C VAL A 152 -11.28 -7.34 -21.40
N GLU A 153 -12.44 -7.55 -22.05
CA GLU A 153 -13.64 -6.74 -21.79
C GLU A 153 -14.14 -6.89 -20.33
N MET A 154 -14.08 -8.10 -19.78
CA MET A 154 -14.42 -8.32 -18.38
C MET A 154 -13.45 -7.63 -17.44
N LEU A 155 -12.13 -7.75 -17.69
CA LEU A 155 -11.09 -7.10 -16.90
C LEU A 155 -11.13 -5.57 -17.01
N ALA A 156 -11.68 -5.04 -18.10
CA ALA A 156 -11.97 -3.61 -18.26
C ALA A 156 -13.25 -3.16 -17.52
N GLY A 157 -14.07 -4.09 -17.03
CA GLY A 157 -15.38 -3.78 -16.46
C GLY A 157 -16.45 -3.45 -17.50
N SER A 158 -16.15 -3.67 -18.80
CA SER A 158 -17.00 -3.31 -19.93
C SER A 158 -18.15 -4.30 -20.14
N ARG A 159 -17.91 -5.57 -19.90
CA ARG A 159 -18.90 -6.63 -20.02
C ARG A 159 -18.64 -7.74 -18.99
N PHE A 160 -19.71 -8.31 -18.43
CA PHE A 160 -19.61 -9.40 -17.48
C PHE A 160 -20.33 -10.65 -18.01
N PRO A 161 -19.85 -11.87 -17.66
CA PRO A 161 -20.53 -13.10 -17.94
C PRO A 161 -21.94 -13.11 -17.31
N GLU A 162 -22.86 -13.85 -17.92
CA GLU A 162 -24.18 -14.04 -17.37
C GLU A 162 -24.12 -14.70 -15.97
N GLY A 163 -24.87 -14.15 -15.02
CA GLY A 163 -24.92 -14.64 -13.64
C GLY A 163 -23.85 -14.04 -12.71
N LEU A 164 -22.83 -13.31 -13.22
CA LEU A 164 -21.92 -12.57 -12.37
C LEU A 164 -22.63 -11.34 -11.79
N GLN A 165 -22.54 -11.16 -10.47
CA GLN A 165 -23.16 -10.05 -9.74
C GLN A 165 -22.09 -9.23 -9.00
N PRO A 166 -21.41 -8.33 -9.71
CA PRO A 166 -20.40 -7.50 -9.08
C PRO A 166 -21.00 -6.51 -8.10
N VAL A 167 -20.27 -6.25 -7.01
CA VAL A 167 -20.71 -5.33 -5.94
C VAL A 167 -19.63 -4.34 -5.56
N ALA A 168 -20.05 -3.11 -5.24
CA ALA A 168 -19.23 -2.11 -4.58
C ALA A 168 -19.47 -2.18 -3.07
N LEU A 169 -18.42 -2.31 -2.27
CA LEU A 169 -18.50 -2.48 -0.82
C LEU A 169 -18.80 -1.15 -0.12
N ALA A 170 -19.66 -1.19 0.90
CA ALA A 170 -19.94 -0.06 1.77
C ALA A 170 -18.91 0.01 2.91
N TYR A 171 -18.30 1.16 3.14
CA TYR A 171 -17.45 1.42 4.30
C TYR A 171 -17.46 2.92 4.66
N ALA A 172 -17.03 3.23 5.86
CA ALA A 172 -16.72 4.56 6.35
C ALA A 172 -15.21 4.68 6.55
N GLY A 173 -14.72 5.74 7.17
CA GLY A 173 -13.31 5.78 7.56
C GLY A 173 -12.89 7.09 8.19
N HIS A 174 -11.82 7.03 8.97
CA HIS A 174 -11.10 8.21 9.41
C HIS A 174 -10.01 8.55 8.40
N GLN A 175 -10.23 9.61 7.64
CA GLN A 175 -9.27 10.14 6.67
C GLN A 175 -8.49 11.28 7.31
N PHE A 176 -7.17 11.13 7.46
CA PHE A 176 -6.30 12.07 8.18
C PHE A 176 -6.81 12.39 9.60
N GLY A 177 -7.44 11.41 10.26
CA GLY A 177 -8.01 11.54 11.59
C GLY A 177 -9.44 12.09 11.63
N ASN A 178 -10.00 12.56 10.51
CA ASN A 178 -11.37 13.05 10.42
C ASN A 178 -12.32 11.94 9.96
N PHE A 179 -13.39 11.71 10.70
CA PHE A 179 -14.35 10.66 10.38
C PHE A 179 -15.27 11.06 9.21
N VAL A 180 -15.33 10.18 8.20
CA VAL A 180 -16.24 10.29 7.05
C VAL A 180 -17.22 9.11 7.12
N PRO A 181 -18.51 9.36 7.39
CA PRO A 181 -19.49 8.30 7.70
C PRO A 181 -19.88 7.44 6.50
N GLN A 182 -19.56 7.89 5.29
CA GLN A 182 -19.80 7.14 4.06
C GLN A 182 -18.72 7.41 3.02
N LEU A 183 -17.94 6.39 2.73
CA LEU A 183 -16.97 6.30 1.65
C LEU A 183 -17.43 5.24 0.66
N GLY A 184 -17.04 3.98 0.85
CA GLY A 184 -17.35 2.85 -0.03
C GLY A 184 -16.47 2.79 -1.27
N ASP A 185 -16.62 1.71 -2.04
CA ASP A 185 -15.88 1.46 -3.27
C ASP A 185 -16.37 2.40 -4.40
N GLY A 186 -15.93 3.65 -4.39
CA GLY A 186 -16.35 4.68 -5.36
C GLY A 186 -15.77 4.48 -6.77
N ARG A 187 -14.80 3.60 -6.94
CA ARG A 187 -14.18 3.25 -8.22
C ARG A 187 -13.71 1.79 -8.28
N ALA A 188 -14.15 0.97 -7.36
CA ALA A 188 -13.79 -0.43 -7.30
C ALA A 188 -15.03 -1.31 -7.30
N LEU A 189 -14.88 -2.55 -7.80
CA LEU A 189 -15.98 -3.45 -8.01
C LEU A 189 -15.52 -4.88 -7.74
N LEU A 190 -16.01 -5.49 -6.65
CA LEU A 190 -15.76 -6.88 -6.31
C LEU A 190 -16.52 -7.76 -7.29
N LEU A 191 -15.79 -8.49 -8.14
CA LEU A 191 -16.36 -9.46 -9.08
C LEU A 191 -16.80 -10.72 -8.35
N GLY A 192 -16.05 -11.15 -7.36
CA GLY A 192 -16.27 -12.35 -6.58
C GLY A 192 -14.97 -12.90 -6.02
N GLU A 193 -14.98 -14.18 -5.71
CA GLU A 193 -13.85 -14.89 -5.12
C GLU A 193 -13.58 -16.22 -5.82
N VAL A 194 -12.31 -16.64 -5.76
CA VAL A 194 -11.84 -17.97 -6.13
C VAL A 194 -11.21 -18.65 -4.92
N VAL A 195 -11.11 -19.97 -4.98
CA VAL A 195 -10.28 -20.74 -4.05
C VAL A 195 -9.00 -21.07 -4.79
N ASP A 196 -7.85 -20.54 -4.28
CA ASP A 196 -6.56 -20.76 -4.89
C ASP A 196 -6.09 -22.23 -4.76
N VAL A 197 -4.97 -22.59 -5.41
CA VAL A 197 -4.43 -23.96 -5.39
C VAL A 197 -4.04 -24.46 -4.00
N ASN A 198 -3.93 -23.57 -3.02
CA ASN A 198 -3.64 -23.87 -1.61
C ASN A 198 -4.91 -23.96 -0.76
N GLY A 199 -6.10 -23.84 -1.36
CA GLY A 199 -7.39 -23.86 -0.67
C GLY A 199 -7.76 -22.55 0.02
N ILE A 200 -7.08 -21.45 -0.28
CA ILE A 200 -7.32 -20.13 0.31
C ILE A 200 -8.28 -19.33 -0.58
N ARG A 201 -9.27 -18.69 0.03
CA ARG A 201 -10.23 -17.82 -0.68
C ARG A 201 -9.58 -16.50 -1.01
N ARG A 202 -9.69 -16.06 -2.28
CA ARG A 202 -9.14 -14.80 -2.80
C ARG A 202 -10.23 -14.00 -3.50
N ASP A 203 -10.39 -12.74 -3.12
CA ASP A 203 -11.24 -11.79 -3.83
C ASP A 203 -10.59 -11.35 -5.14
N ILE A 204 -11.40 -11.16 -6.17
CA ILE A 204 -11.03 -10.50 -7.43
C ILE A 204 -11.83 -9.21 -7.54
N GLN A 205 -11.14 -8.07 -7.56
CA GLN A 205 -11.73 -6.74 -7.58
C GLN A 205 -11.18 -5.92 -8.73
N LEU A 206 -12.03 -5.25 -9.50
CA LEU A 206 -11.63 -4.23 -10.46
C LEU A 206 -11.49 -2.89 -9.76
N LYS A 207 -10.44 -2.11 -10.13
CA LYS A 207 -10.24 -0.74 -9.65
C LYS A 207 -10.11 0.20 -10.85
N GLY A 208 -10.98 1.20 -10.93
CA GLY A 208 -11.04 2.15 -12.05
C GLY A 208 -12.05 1.79 -13.12
N SER A 209 -12.94 0.80 -12.89
CA SER A 209 -13.88 0.27 -13.89
C SER A 209 -15.11 1.15 -14.14
N GLY A 210 -15.27 2.25 -13.41
CA GLY A 210 -16.37 3.21 -13.59
C GLY A 210 -17.09 3.56 -12.30
N PRO A 211 -18.12 4.43 -12.38
CA PRO A 211 -18.83 4.93 -11.21
C PRO A 211 -19.66 3.84 -10.54
N THR A 212 -19.75 3.96 -9.22
CA THR A 212 -20.62 3.17 -8.36
C THR A 212 -21.53 4.11 -7.54
N ARG A 213 -22.41 3.54 -6.73
CA ARG A 213 -23.21 4.33 -5.77
C ARG A 213 -22.33 5.16 -4.79
N PHE A 214 -21.07 4.77 -4.60
CA PHE A 214 -20.15 5.40 -3.65
C PHE A 214 -19.19 6.41 -4.28
N SER A 215 -19.32 6.73 -5.57
CA SER A 215 -18.36 7.60 -6.29
C SER A 215 -18.43 9.08 -5.90
N ARG A 216 -19.42 9.51 -5.11
CA ARG A 216 -19.55 10.90 -4.63
C ARG A 216 -19.43 11.95 -5.75
N ASN A 217 -20.10 11.71 -6.89
CA ASN A 217 -20.05 12.47 -8.14
C ASN A 217 -18.71 12.37 -8.91
N GLY A 218 -17.78 11.50 -8.50
CA GLY A 218 -16.60 11.18 -9.29
C GLY A 218 -16.92 10.24 -10.46
N ASP A 219 -16.01 10.20 -11.45
CA ASP A 219 -16.15 9.35 -12.65
C ASP A 219 -15.92 7.87 -12.39
N GLY A 220 -15.43 7.48 -11.21
CA GLY A 220 -15.10 6.10 -10.87
C GLY A 220 -13.97 5.50 -11.71
N ARG A 221 -13.25 6.29 -12.49
CA ARG A 221 -12.18 5.86 -13.38
C ARG A 221 -10.81 6.05 -12.72
N ALA A 222 -9.81 5.31 -13.22
CA ALA A 222 -8.41 5.47 -12.82
C ALA A 222 -7.56 5.85 -14.03
N ALA A 223 -6.57 6.72 -13.81
CA ALA A 223 -5.57 7.05 -14.81
C ALA A 223 -4.50 5.96 -14.87
N LEU A 224 -3.82 5.85 -16.02
CA LEU A 224 -2.79 4.84 -16.30
C LEU A 224 -1.65 4.85 -15.27
N GLY A 225 -1.10 6.02 -14.93
CA GLY A 225 0.03 6.12 -14.00
C GLY A 225 -0.22 5.45 -12.64
N PRO A 226 -1.29 5.80 -11.91
CA PRO A 226 -1.67 5.13 -10.67
C PRO A 226 -1.90 3.62 -10.80
N VAL A 227 -2.45 3.14 -11.93
CA VAL A 227 -2.65 1.70 -12.20
C VAL A 227 -1.30 0.99 -12.29
N LEU A 228 -0.35 1.52 -13.07
CA LEU A 228 0.97 0.92 -13.22
C LEU A 228 1.79 0.99 -11.92
N ARG A 229 1.71 2.09 -11.17
CA ARG A 229 2.35 2.21 -9.85
C ARG A 229 1.86 1.11 -8.90
N GLU A 230 0.54 0.96 -8.77
CA GLU A 230 -0.03 -0.06 -7.89
C GLU A 230 0.35 -1.47 -8.33
N TYR A 231 0.39 -1.74 -9.65
CA TYR A 231 0.84 -3.03 -10.18
C TYR A 231 2.28 -3.34 -9.73
N VAL A 232 3.21 -2.44 -10.04
CA VAL A 232 4.64 -2.64 -9.74
C VAL A 232 4.87 -2.76 -8.24
N VAL A 233 4.27 -1.89 -7.42
CA VAL A 233 4.53 -1.87 -5.98
C VAL A 233 3.89 -3.07 -5.28
N SER A 234 2.67 -3.47 -5.65
CA SER A 234 2.02 -4.65 -5.05
C SER A 234 2.80 -5.94 -5.34
N GLU A 235 3.29 -6.13 -6.56
CA GLU A 235 4.08 -7.30 -6.92
C GLU A 235 5.48 -7.27 -6.28
N ALA A 236 6.10 -6.09 -6.15
CA ALA A 236 7.35 -5.92 -5.40
C ALA A 236 7.17 -6.29 -3.92
N MET A 237 6.10 -5.85 -3.28
CA MET A 237 5.80 -6.20 -1.88
C MET A 237 5.61 -7.70 -1.71
N ALA A 238 4.92 -8.36 -2.64
CA ALA A 238 4.77 -9.81 -2.63
C ALA A 238 6.13 -10.51 -2.76
N ALA A 239 6.98 -10.07 -3.69
CA ALA A 239 8.33 -10.62 -3.87
C ALA A 239 9.25 -10.38 -2.67
N LEU A 240 9.06 -9.28 -1.93
CA LEU A 240 9.73 -8.99 -0.66
C LEU A 240 9.19 -9.85 0.51
N GLY A 241 8.16 -10.67 0.29
CA GLY A 241 7.53 -11.50 1.32
C GLY A 241 6.66 -10.72 2.30
N ILE A 242 6.15 -9.56 1.89
CA ILE A 242 5.26 -8.71 2.70
C ILE A 242 3.81 -9.01 2.33
N PRO A 243 2.91 -9.29 3.30
CA PRO A 243 1.50 -9.49 3.02
C PRO A 243 0.88 -8.30 2.29
N THR A 244 0.27 -8.57 1.14
CA THR A 244 -0.20 -7.51 0.23
C THR A 244 -1.31 -8.00 -0.68
N THR A 245 -2.15 -7.07 -1.12
CA THR A 245 -2.96 -7.29 -2.32
C THR A 245 -2.04 -7.49 -3.51
N ARG A 246 -2.46 -8.36 -4.46
CA ARG A 246 -1.73 -8.70 -5.68
C ARG A 246 -2.41 -8.07 -6.89
N THR A 247 -1.72 -8.00 -7.99
CA THR A 247 -2.30 -7.51 -9.26
C THR A 247 -2.32 -8.61 -10.31
N LEU A 248 -3.53 -8.97 -10.78
CA LEU A 248 -3.74 -9.98 -11.81
C LEU A 248 -3.61 -9.39 -13.23
N ALA A 249 -4.18 -8.19 -13.43
CA ALA A 249 -4.17 -7.56 -14.75
C ALA A 249 -4.18 -6.04 -14.67
N ALA A 250 -3.67 -5.41 -15.74
CA ALA A 250 -3.87 -4.00 -16.05
C ALA A 250 -4.36 -3.89 -17.51
N VAL A 251 -5.43 -3.08 -17.72
CA VAL A 251 -6.10 -2.92 -19.01
C VAL A 251 -6.28 -1.44 -19.29
N LEU A 252 -5.91 -0.96 -20.50
CA LEU A 252 -6.30 0.35 -21.00
C LEU A 252 -7.79 0.36 -21.35
N THR A 253 -8.47 1.49 -21.14
CA THR A 253 -9.89 1.62 -21.48
C THR A 253 -10.14 2.17 -22.89
N GLY A 254 -9.16 2.83 -23.49
CA GLY A 254 -9.34 3.64 -24.68
C GLY A 254 -9.94 5.03 -24.39
N ASP A 255 -10.59 5.20 -23.26
CA ASP A 255 -11.19 6.46 -22.84
C ASP A 255 -10.21 7.30 -22.01
N PRO A 256 -10.24 8.63 -22.16
CA PRO A 256 -9.45 9.52 -21.32
C PRO A 256 -10.11 9.72 -19.96
N VAL A 257 -9.26 9.91 -18.95
CA VAL A 257 -9.64 10.36 -17.62
C VAL A 257 -9.23 11.82 -17.46
N HIS A 258 -10.18 12.66 -17.07
CA HIS A 258 -9.95 14.07 -16.85
C HIS A 258 -9.59 14.31 -15.38
N ARG A 259 -8.37 14.82 -15.14
CA ARG A 259 -7.88 15.31 -13.85
C ARG A 259 -7.45 16.77 -14.06
N GLU A 260 -6.29 17.19 -13.57
CA GLU A 260 -5.70 18.47 -13.96
C GLU A 260 -5.38 18.52 -15.47
N VAL A 261 -5.02 17.38 -16.02
CA VAL A 261 -4.78 17.14 -17.45
C VAL A 261 -5.57 15.91 -17.92
N ARG A 262 -5.67 15.76 -19.25
CA ARG A 262 -6.27 14.57 -19.88
C ARG A 262 -5.24 13.44 -19.89
N LEU A 263 -5.57 12.31 -19.24
CA LEU A 263 -4.71 11.13 -19.11
C LEU A 263 -5.40 9.89 -19.70
N PRO A 264 -4.65 8.90 -20.20
CA PRO A 264 -5.21 7.60 -20.56
C PRO A 264 -5.88 6.93 -19.36
N GLY A 265 -7.09 6.40 -19.55
CA GLY A 265 -7.79 5.61 -18.56
C GLY A 265 -7.32 4.16 -18.54
N ALA A 266 -7.28 3.56 -17.34
CA ALA A 266 -6.94 2.16 -17.17
C ALA A 266 -7.70 1.52 -16.00
N VAL A 267 -7.79 0.19 -16.00
CA VAL A 267 -8.39 -0.62 -14.94
C VAL A 267 -7.35 -1.59 -14.41
N LEU A 268 -7.26 -1.67 -13.08
CA LEU A 268 -6.46 -2.67 -12.37
C LEU A 268 -7.35 -3.80 -11.89
N THR A 269 -6.93 -5.06 -12.09
CA THR A 269 -7.55 -6.22 -11.43
C THR A 269 -6.73 -6.58 -10.20
N ARG A 270 -7.31 -6.32 -9.04
CA ARG A 270 -6.72 -6.57 -7.73
C ARG A 270 -7.14 -7.92 -7.18
N VAL A 271 -6.25 -8.62 -6.51
CA VAL A 271 -6.49 -9.87 -5.79
C VAL A 271 -6.12 -9.69 -4.33
N ALA A 272 -6.96 -10.14 -3.41
CA ALA A 272 -6.74 -10.02 -1.96
C ALA A 272 -7.32 -11.21 -1.20
N ALA A 273 -6.87 -11.44 0.03
CA ALA A 273 -7.56 -12.36 0.94
C ALA A 273 -9.00 -11.89 1.23
N SER A 274 -9.21 -10.58 1.39
CA SER A 274 -10.50 -9.88 1.25
C SER A 274 -10.29 -8.37 1.15
N HIS A 275 -11.36 -7.65 0.79
CA HIS A 275 -11.40 -6.19 0.78
C HIS A 275 -12.11 -5.60 2.01
N ILE A 276 -12.28 -6.39 3.07
CA ILE A 276 -12.83 -5.92 4.35
C ILE A 276 -11.79 -5.09 5.07
N ARG A 277 -12.18 -3.87 5.49
CA ARG A 277 -11.30 -2.88 6.09
C ARG A 277 -11.78 -2.51 7.49
N ILE A 278 -10.97 -1.86 8.28
CA ILE A 278 -11.44 -1.26 9.55
C ILE A 278 -12.64 -0.36 9.29
N GLY A 279 -12.59 0.42 8.21
CA GLY A 279 -13.68 1.28 7.78
C GLY A 279 -15.01 0.58 7.51
N THR A 280 -15.00 -0.72 7.15
CA THR A 280 -16.22 -1.51 6.98
C THR A 280 -16.97 -1.68 8.31
N PHE A 281 -16.23 -1.98 9.39
CA PHE A 281 -16.80 -2.05 10.74
C PHE A 281 -17.31 -0.69 11.21
N GLN A 282 -16.56 0.39 10.95
CA GLN A 282 -16.95 1.75 11.30
C GLN A 282 -18.25 2.20 10.62
N TYR A 283 -18.53 1.68 9.41
CA TYR A 283 -19.76 1.99 8.67
C TYR A 283 -21.01 1.55 9.44
N PHE A 284 -21.00 0.35 9.99
CA PHE A 284 -22.11 -0.19 10.78
C PHE A 284 -22.16 0.43 12.19
N ALA A 285 -21.01 0.60 12.84
CA ALA A 285 -20.94 1.22 14.17
C ALA A 285 -21.51 2.64 14.16
N ALA A 286 -21.17 3.47 13.18
CA ALA A 286 -21.68 4.83 13.05
C ALA A 286 -23.21 4.90 12.80
N ARG A 287 -23.82 3.80 12.37
CA ARG A 287 -25.26 3.66 12.15
C ARG A 287 -25.98 2.94 13.29
N HIS A 288 -25.26 2.61 14.36
CA HIS A 288 -25.76 1.80 15.47
C HIS A 288 -26.36 0.45 15.04
N ASP A 289 -25.87 -0.09 13.90
CA ASP A 289 -26.30 -1.38 13.36
C ASP A 289 -25.49 -2.52 13.96
N THR A 290 -25.83 -2.89 15.21
CA THR A 290 -25.16 -3.98 15.93
C THR A 290 -25.38 -5.34 15.26
N GLU A 291 -26.52 -5.56 14.61
CA GLU A 291 -26.75 -6.78 13.83
C GLU A 291 -25.79 -6.85 12.63
N GLY A 292 -25.63 -5.75 11.88
CA GLY A 292 -24.69 -5.65 10.79
C GLY A 292 -23.24 -5.86 11.24
N LEU A 293 -22.84 -5.28 12.36
CA LEU A 293 -21.53 -5.52 12.97
C LEU A 293 -21.32 -6.99 13.30
N LYS A 294 -22.32 -7.65 13.90
CA LYS A 294 -22.25 -9.07 14.22
C LYS A 294 -22.10 -9.94 12.96
N ILE A 295 -22.91 -9.69 11.95
CA ILE A 295 -22.85 -10.40 10.65
C ILE A 295 -21.45 -10.23 10.03
N LEU A 296 -20.91 -8.99 10.02
CA LEU A 296 -19.60 -8.69 9.49
C LEU A 296 -18.48 -9.40 10.27
N ALA A 297 -18.55 -9.36 11.59
CA ALA A 297 -17.54 -9.99 12.45
C ALA A 297 -17.56 -11.52 12.29
N ASP A 298 -18.74 -12.13 12.26
CA ASP A 298 -18.88 -13.57 12.05
C ASP A 298 -18.38 -13.98 10.65
N TYR A 299 -18.69 -13.20 9.60
CA TYR A 299 -18.18 -13.40 8.24
C TYR A 299 -16.63 -13.25 8.18
N ALA A 300 -16.08 -12.25 8.84
CA ALA A 300 -14.63 -12.03 8.92
C ALA A 300 -13.90 -13.16 9.65
N ILE A 301 -14.49 -13.69 10.74
CA ILE A 301 -13.97 -14.86 11.46
C ILE A 301 -13.98 -16.09 10.55
N GLU A 302 -15.11 -16.40 9.90
CA GLU A 302 -15.21 -17.55 9.00
C GLU A 302 -14.18 -17.49 7.88
N ARG A 303 -13.95 -16.29 7.34
CA ARG A 303 -13.08 -16.10 6.19
C ARG A 303 -11.59 -16.11 6.53
N HIS A 304 -11.17 -15.42 7.59
CA HIS A 304 -9.76 -15.18 7.90
C HIS A 304 -9.25 -15.95 9.11
N PHE A 305 -10.15 -16.27 10.03
CA PHE A 305 -9.80 -16.84 11.33
C PHE A 305 -10.76 -17.97 11.72
N PRO A 306 -10.97 -18.97 10.85
CA PRO A 306 -11.99 -20.01 11.08
C PRO A 306 -11.79 -20.80 12.39
N GLN A 307 -10.56 -20.84 12.91
CA GLN A 307 -10.22 -21.43 14.21
C GLN A 307 -10.86 -20.71 15.41
N LEU A 308 -11.36 -19.49 15.22
CA LEU A 308 -12.05 -18.71 16.25
C LEU A 308 -13.56 -19.00 16.28
N SER A 309 -14.10 -19.68 15.24
CA SER A 309 -15.51 -20.05 15.18
C SER A 309 -15.90 -20.91 16.37
N GLY A 310 -17.02 -20.57 17.02
CA GLY A 310 -17.51 -21.30 18.18
C GLY A 310 -16.85 -20.95 19.52
N GLN A 311 -15.82 -20.13 19.56
CA GLN A 311 -15.22 -19.66 20.80
C GLN A 311 -16.17 -18.69 21.52
N ALA A 312 -16.27 -18.79 22.85
CA ALA A 312 -17.13 -17.93 23.66
C ALA A 312 -16.76 -16.44 23.54
N ARG A 313 -15.45 -16.13 23.43
CA ARG A 313 -14.92 -14.75 23.32
C ARG A 313 -14.38 -14.47 21.89
N ARG A 314 -15.04 -14.99 20.85
CA ARG A 314 -14.55 -14.91 19.46
C ARG A 314 -14.33 -13.49 18.94
N TYR A 315 -15.09 -12.50 19.41
CA TYR A 315 -14.93 -11.11 18.95
C TYR A 315 -13.71 -10.43 19.57
N ARG A 316 -13.41 -10.73 20.85
CA ARG A 316 -12.12 -10.35 21.45
C ARG A 316 -10.96 -11.02 20.72
N ALA A 317 -11.10 -12.31 20.44
CA ALA A 317 -10.09 -13.07 19.69
C ALA A 317 -9.93 -12.57 18.25
N LEU A 318 -10.99 -12.10 17.58
CA LEU A 318 -10.92 -11.43 16.28
C LEU A 318 -10.07 -10.16 16.37
N LEU A 319 -10.32 -9.30 17.38
CA LEU A 319 -9.52 -8.09 17.58
C LEU A 319 -8.04 -8.44 17.79
N ASP A 320 -7.74 -9.43 18.62
CA ASP A 320 -6.37 -9.87 18.91
C ASP A 320 -5.65 -10.40 17.64
N ALA A 321 -6.34 -11.20 16.84
CA ALA A 321 -5.80 -11.70 15.57
C ALA A 321 -5.49 -10.57 14.59
N VAL A 322 -6.38 -9.57 14.46
CA VAL A 322 -6.15 -8.40 13.59
C VAL A 322 -5.02 -7.52 14.13
N VAL A 323 -4.94 -7.32 15.44
CA VAL A 323 -3.84 -6.56 16.10
C VAL A 323 -2.50 -7.23 15.82
N THR A 324 -2.43 -8.55 15.96
CA THR A 324 -1.20 -9.32 15.69
C THR A 324 -0.79 -9.24 14.21
N ALA A 325 -1.75 -9.41 13.29
CA ALA A 325 -1.49 -9.33 11.86
C ALA A 325 -0.99 -7.95 11.43
N GLN A 326 -1.57 -6.88 11.97
CA GLN A 326 -1.17 -5.51 11.66
C GLN A 326 0.17 -5.13 12.30
N ALA A 327 0.49 -5.65 13.48
CA ALA A 327 1.80 -5.46 14.10
C ALA A 327 2.91 -6.09 13.25
N ASP A 328 2.71 -7.33 12.76
CA ASP A 328 3.64 -8.00 11.85
C ASP A 328 3.79 -7.23 10.53
N LEU A 329 2.68 -6.82 9.90
CA LEU A 329 2.69 -6.10 8.64
C LEU A 329 3.48 -4.79 8.71
N VAL A 330 3.17 -3.95 9.70
CA VAL A 330 3.82 -2.64 9.84
C VAL A 330 5.30 -2.79 10.19
N ALA A 331 5.68 -3.77 11.02
CA ALA A 331 7.09 -4.06 11.27
C ALA A 331 7.85 -4.45 9.99
N ARG A 332 7.23 -5.22 9.09
CA ARG A 332 7.83 -5.56 7.79
C ARG A 332 7.97 -4.35 6.88
N TRP A 333 7.00 -3.40 6.88
CA TRP A 333 7.16 -2.13 6.15
C TRP A 333 8.39 -1.36 6.62
N MET A 334 8.58 -1.26 7.95
CA MET A 334 9.73 -0.57 8.53
C MET A 334 11.06 -1.23 8.13
N LEU A 335 11.10 -2.56 8.01
CA LEU A 335 12.31 -3.31 7.65
C LEU A 335 12.74 -3.12 6.19
N VAL A 336 11.88 -2.64 5.31
CA VAL A 336 12.20 -2.41 3.90
C VAL A 336 12.16 -0.93 3.49
N GLY A 337 11.93 -0.01 4.44
CA GLY A 337 11.84 1.42 4.16
C GLY A 337 10.57 1.84 3.41
N PHE A 338 9.49 1.06 3.51
CA PHE A 338 8.23 1.36 2.85
C PHE A 338 7.40 2.37 3.65
N ILE A 339 6.84 3.36 2.93
CA ILE A 339 5.96 4.39 3.45
C ILE A 339 4.64 4.29 2.70
N HIS A 340 3.57 3.95 3.41
CA HIS A 340 2.24 3.81 2.81
C HIS A 340 1.67 5.16 2.34
N GLY A 341 1.90 6.21 3.09
CA GLY A 341 1.52 7.58 2.76
C GLY A 341 0.06 7.97 3.03
N VAL A 342 -0.87 7.00 3.17
CA VAL A 342 -2.29 7.26 3.51
C VAL A 342 -2.84 6.12 4.37
N MET A 343 -2.44 6.05 5.63
CA MET A 343 -2.90 5.03 6.58
C MET A 343 -4.24 5.44 7.23
N ASN A 344 -5.24 5.70 6.42
CA ASN A 344 -6.61 5.89 6.87
C ASN A 344 -7.20 4.55 7.35
N THR A 345 -8.27 4.55 8.13
CA THR A 345 -8.95 3.30 8.54
C THR A 345 -9.64 2.57 7.39
N ASP A 346 -9.92 3.26 6.30
CA ASP A 346 -10.39 2.69 5.03
C ASP A 346 -9.26 2.13 4.15
N ASN A 347 -8.00 2.29 4.56
CA ASN A 347 -6.80 1.72 3.91
C ASN A 347 -6.07 0.70 4.80
N MET A 348 -6.77 0.12 5.77
CA MET A 348 -6.25 -0.98 6.59
C MET A 348 -7.17 -2.19 6.50
N ALA A 349 -6.71 -3.21 5.77
CA ALA A 349 -7.41 -4.48 5.62
C ALA A 349 -7.31 -5.31 6.91
N ILE A 350 -8.41 -5.93 7.34
CA ILE A 350 -8.39 -6.78 8.54
C ILE A 350 -7.62 -8.09 8.33
N SER A 351 -7.38 -8.48 7.08
CA SER A 351 -6.53 -9.62 6.71
C SER A 351 -5.05 -9.43 7.06
N GLY A 352 -4.60 -8.20 7.37
CA GLY A 352 -3.19 -7.89 7.56
C GLY A 352 -2.42 -7.75 6.24
N GLU A 353 -3.10 -7.54 5.12
CA GLU A 353 -2.48 -7.24 3.82
C GLU A 353 -2.38 -5.74 3.58
N THR A 354 -1.29 -5.30 2.94
CA THR A 354 -1.16 -3.93 2.43
C THR A 354 -2.15 -3.71 1.28
N ILE A 355 -2.89 -2.61 1.31
CA ILE A 355 -3.91 -2.27 0.30
C ILE A 355 -3.82 -0.79 -0.08
N ASP A 356 -4.25 -0.46 -1.32
CA ASP A 356 -4.38 0.92 -1.80
C ASP A 356 -3.05 1.70 -1.91
N TYR A 357 -2.22 1.25 -2.84
CA TYR A 357 -0.95 1.86 -3.20
C TYR A 357 -1.12 3.19 -3.97
N GLY A 358 -1.58 4.22 -3.28
CA GLY A 358 -1.73 5.57 -3.84
C GLY A 358 -0.41 6.35 -3.76
N PRO A 359 -0.20 7.20 -2.74
CA PRO A 359 1.01 8.00 -2.60
C PRO A 359 2.13 7.26 -1.85
N CYS A 360 2.17 5.94 -1.93
CA CYS A 360 3.20 5.13 -1.30
C CYS A 360 4.56 5.32 -1.96
N ALA A 361 5.61 5.05 -1.20
CA ALA A 361 6.99 5.13 -1.68
C ALA A 361 7.90 4.19 -0.89
N PHE A 362 9.00 3.77 -1.50
CA PHE A 362 10.16 3.27 -0.78
C PHE A 362 11.14 4.40 -0.55
N MET A 363 11.68 4.48 0.63
CA MET A 363 12.65 5.50 1.03
C MET A 363 13.99 5.24 0.36
N ASP A 364 14.62 6.28 -0.18
CA ASP A 364 16.00 6.24 -0.66
C ASP A 364 16.96 6.50 0.52
N ALA A 365 17.36 7.74 0.77
CA ALA A 365 18.13 8.09 1.95
C ALA A 365 17.29 7.90 3.22
N TYR A 366 17.89 7.34 4.27
CA TYR A 366 17.17 7.11 5.52
C TYR A 366 16.83 8.43 6.22
N ASP A 367 15.54 8.66 6.39
CA ASP A 367 15.01 9.76 7.19
C ASP A 367 13.70 9.31 7.86
N PRO A 368 13.66 9.20 9.20
CA PRO A 368 12.45 8.82 9.93
C PRO A 368 11.28 9.78 9.75
N GLY A 369 11.56 11.05 9.38
CA GLY A 369 10.56 12.08 9.09
C GLY A 369 10.02 12.05 7.65
N SER A 370 10.48 11.15 6.80
CA SER A 370 10.10 11.10 5.38
C SER A 370 8.59 11.00 5.16
N VAL A 371 8.06 11.91 4.32
CA VAL A 371 6.66 11.99 3.88
C VAL A 371 6.63 12.15 2.37
N PHE A 372 5.91 11.28 1.68
CA PHE A 372 5.78 11.37 0.21
C PHE A 372 4.38 11.81 -0.23
N SER A 373 3.35 11.57 0.56
CA SER A 373 1.99 11.98 0.21
C SER A 373 1.87 13.51 0.10
N SER A 374 1.54 14.02 -1.09
CA SER A 374 1.39 15.46 -1.35
C SER A 374 0.32 16.15 -0.51
N ILE A 375 -0.63 15.37 0.02
CA ILE A 375 -1.73 15.86 0.85
C ILE A 375 -1.47 15.74 2.36
N ASP A 376 -0.40 15.05 2.77
CA ASP A 376 0.00 14.92 4.18
C ASP A 376 0.92 16.06 4.62
N ARG A 377 0.35 17.23 4.81
CA ARG A 377 1.10 18.47 5.12
C ARG A 377 1.73 18.48 6.51
N VAL A 378 1.28 17.61 7.42
CA VAL A 378 1.74 17.60 8.83
C VAL A 378 2.54 16.35 9.19
N GLY A 379 2.81 15.49 8.22
CA GLY A 379 3.58 14.26 8.43
C GLY A 379 2.87 13.23 9.30
N ARG A 380 1.52 13.21 9.27
CA ARG A 380 0.74 12.22 10.02
C ARG A 380 1.19 10.80 9.70
N TYR A 381 1.47 10.52 8.44
CA TYR A 381 1.87 9.22 7.91
C TYR A 381 3.36 9.17 7.53
N ALA A 382 4.21 9.98 8.18
CA ALA A 382 5.65 9.87 8.07
C ALA A 382 6.12 8.46 8.43
N TYR A 383 7.27 8.03 7.90
CA TYR A 383 7.81 6.70 8.12
C TYR A 383 7.78 6.26 9.59
N ALA A 384 8.37 7.05 10.49
CA ALA A 384 8.43 6.72 11.92
C ALA A 384 7.06 6.75 12.62
N ASN A 385 6.06 7.43 12.04
CA ASN A 385 4.72 7.51 12.62
C ASN A 385 3.85 6.29 12.31
N GLN A 386 4.23 5.44 11.35
CA GLN A 386 3.40 4.33 10.87
C GLN A 386 2.94 3.36 11.99
N PRO A 387 3.79 2.92 12.93
CA PRO A 387 3.35 2.04 14.02
C PRO A 387 2.32 2.71 14.93
N ARG A 388 2.53 3.99 15.27
CA ARG A 388 1.59 4.76 16.11
C ARG A 388 0.22 4.92 15.44
N ILE A 389 0.21 5.19 14.14
CA ILE A 389 -1.03 5.33 13.38
C ILE A 389 -1.74 3.98 13.22
N ALA A 390 -1.01 2.89 13.00
CA ALA A 390 -1.59 1.54 12.99
C ALA A 390 -2.31 1.23 14.32
N LYS A 391 -1.64 1.46 15.46
CA LYS A 391 -2.25 1.27 16.79
C LYS A 391 -3.49 2.16 16.97
N TRP A 392 -3.45 3.41 16.50
CA TRP A 392 -4.59 4.32 16.55
C TRP A 392 -5.76 3.79 15.71
N ASN A 393 -5.51 3.28 14.50
CA ASN A 393 -6.54 2.70 13.64
C ASN A 393 -7.13 1.42 14.26
N LEU A 394 -6.32 0.60 14.92
CA LEU A 394 -6.78 -0.59 15.66
C LEU A 394 -7.66 -0.23 16.83
N ALA A 395 -7.40 0.89 17.52
CA ALA A 395 -8.31 1.40 18.53
C ALA A 395 -9.68 1.78 17.92
N ARG A 396 -9.68 2.33 16.70
CA ARG A 396 -10.95 2.61 15.96
C ARG A 396 -11.70 1.32 15.60
N LEU A 397 -10.99 0.21 15.33
CA LEU A 397 -11.62 -1.10 15.16
C LEU A 397 -12.19 -1.63 16.49
N ALA A 398 -11.40 -1.56 17.56
CA ALA A 398 -11.79 -2.02 18.89
C ALA A 398 -13.11 -1.40 19.35
N GLU A 399 -13.25 -0.06 19.21
CA GLU A 399 -14.48 0.67 19.52
C GLU A 399 -15.71 0.09 18.83
N THR A 400 -15.58 -0.37 17.57
CA THR A 400 -16.70 -0.96 16.85
C THR A 400 -17.11 -2.33 17.37
N LEU A 401 -16.20 -3.06 17.98
CA LEU A 401 -16.41 -4.43 18.48
C LEU A 401 -16.92 -4.48 19.94
N LEU A 402 -16.82 -3.39 20.70
CA LEU A 402 -17.24 -3.35 22.12
C LEU A 402 -18.63 -3.95 22.35
N PRO A 403 -19.68 -3.59 21.58
CA PRO A 403 -21.04 -4.12 21.79
C PRO A 403 -21.17 -5.63 21.53
N LEU A 404 -20.17 -6.24 20.86
CA LEU A 404 -20.14 -7.68 20.58
C LEU A 404 -19.30 -8.45 21.59
N MET A 405 -18.40 -7.78 22.34
CA MET A 405 -17.48 -8.40 23.29
C MET A 405 -18.15 -8.69 24.63
N SER A 406 -18.82 -7.71 25.21
CA SER A 406 -19.60 -7.88 26.46
C SER A 406 -20.83 -6.95 26.47
N THR A 407 -21.84 -7.33 27.28
CA THR A 407 -22.96 -6.47 27.60
C THR A 407 -22.61 -5.42 28.67
N ASP A 408 -21.54 -5.65 29.44
CA ASP A 408 -20.92 -4.66 30.33
C ASP A 408 -19.87 -3.86 29.56
N GLU A 409 -20.12 -2.57 29.40
CA GLU A 409 -19.25 -1.67 28.64
C GLU A 409 -17.85 -1.57 29.27
N ASN A 410 -17.75 -1.55 30.60
CA ASN A 410 -16.46 -1.46 31.28
C ASN A 410 -15.62 -2.72 31.07
N GLU A 411 -16.25 -3.90 31.10
CA GLU A 411 -15.59 -5.16 30.79
C GLU A 411 -15.11 -5.18 29.34
N ALA A 412 -15.97 -4.80 28.39
CA ALA A 412 -15.62 -4.75 26.97
C ALA A 412 -14.44 -3.80 26.70
N VAL A 413 -14.44 -2.61 27.31
CA VAL A 413 -13.34 -1.63 27.20
C VAL A 413 -12.05 -2.20 27.78
N ALA A 414 -12.10 -2.79 28.98
CA ALA A 414 -10.91 -3.37 29.62
C ALA A 414 -10.27 -4.49 28.79
N GLU A 415 -11.10 -5.38 28.21
CA GLU A 415 -10.65 -6.44 27.30
C GLU A 415 -10.04 -5.88 26.00
N ALA A 416 -10.66 -4.86 25.41
CA ALA A 416 -10.16 -4.22 24.20
C ALA A 416 -8.81 -3.52 24.43
N GLU A 417 -8.67 -2.81 25.57
CA GLU A 417 -7.41 -2.18 25.95
C GLU A 417 -6.29 -3.20 26.23
N GLU A 418 -6.62 -4.34 26.83
CA GLU A 418 -5.66 -5.43 27.02
C GLU A 418 -5.12 -5.92 25.67
N VAL A 419 -6.02 -6.17 24.70
CA VAL A 419 -5.62 -6.57 23.35
C VAL A 419 -4.78 -5.48 22.67
N LEU A 420 -5.18 -4.20 22.73
CA LEU A 420 -4.43 -3.11 22.13
C LEU A 420 -3.03 -2.91 22.75
N ARG A 421 -2.84 -3.26 24.02
CA ARG A 421 -1.52 -3.27 24.67
C ARG A 421 -0.57 -4.30 24.06
N SER A 422 -1.07 -5.41 23.50
CA SER A 422 -0.24 -6.43 22.85
C SER A 422 0.40 -5.99 21.53
N PHE A 423 -0.08 -4.88 20.92
CA PHE A 423 0.44 -4.38 19.65
C PHE A 423 1.94 -4.07 19.72
N GLN A 424 2.35 -3.28 20.72
CA GLN A 424 3.73 -2.82 20.83
C GLN A 424 4.72 -3.98 21.00
N PRO A 425 4.58 -4.90 21.97
CA PRO A 425 5.49 -6.03 22.12
C PRO A 425 5.49 -6.95 20.89
N SER A 426 4.35 -7.15 20.22
CA SER A 426 4.28 -7.95 18.99
C SER A 426 5.06 -7.30 17.83
N TYR A 427 4.87 -6.00 17.63
CA TYR A 427 5.59 -5.20 16.65
C TYR A 427 7.11 -5.23 16.90
N GLU A 428 7.54 -4.96 18.13
CA GLU A 428 8.96 -4.96 18.52
C GLU A 428 9.63 -6.31 18.36
N ALA A 429 8.94 -7.41 18.66
CA ALA A 429 9.46 -8.75 18.49
C ALA A 429 9.77 -9.04 17.01
N VAL A 430 8.88 -8.64 16.10
CA VAL A 430 9.10 -8.80 14.65
C VAL A 430 10.24 -7.91 14.17
N LEU A 431 10.24 -6.64 14.60
CA LEU A 431 11.25 -5.66 14.22
C LEU A 431 12.65 -6.09 14.69
N ARG A 432 12.79 -6.52 15.95
CA ARG A 432 14.05 -7.01 16.55
C ARG A 432 14.59 -8.20 15.76
N ARG A 433 13.74 -9.21 15.49
CA ARG A 433 14.12 -10.39 14.69
C ARG A 433 14.52 -9.98 13.27
N GLY A 434 13.81 -9.03 12.66
CA GLY A 434 14.10 -8.54 11.33
C GLY A 434 15.45 -7.82 11.25
N PHE A 435 15.72 -6.88 12.16
CA PHE A 435 17.01 -6.18 12.18
C PHE A 435 18.19 -7.09 12.48
N ARG A 436 18.03 -8.06 13.40
CA ARG A 436 19.09 -9.07 13.59
C ARG A 436 19.46 -9.77 12.28
N ARG A 437 18.46 -10.25 11.54
CA ARG A 437 18.69 -10.88 10.23
C ARG A 437 19.35 -9.93 9.23
N LYS A 438 18.91 -8.66 9.19
CA LYS A 438 19.49 -7.63 8.30
C LYS A 438 20.96 -7.36 8.62
N LEU A 439 21.34 -7.39 9.89
CA LEU A 439 22.73 -7.21 10.37
C LEU A 439 23.54 -8.50 10.37
N GLY A 440 22.96 -9.64 9.98
CA GLY A 440 23.64 -10.94 9.95
C GLY A 440 23.86 -11.55 11.33
N LEU A 441 23.09 -11.17 12.34
CA LEU A 441 23.15 -11.70 13.69
C LEU A 441 22.27 -12.96 13.78
N LEU A 442 22.87 -14.10 14.04
CA LEU A 442 22.20 -15.41 14.03
C LEU A 442 21.74 -15.84 15.42
N THR A 443 22.37 -15.30 16.46
CA THR A 443 21.97 -15.48 17.86
C THR A 443 21.37 -14.20 18.43
N GLU A 444 20.69 -14.29 19.58
CA GLU A 444 20.07 -13.16 20.23
C GLU A 444 20.95 -12.60 21.33
N ALA A 445 21.15 -11.26 21.32
CA ALA A 445 21.75 -10.53 22.41
C ALA A 445 20.92 -9.27 22.73
N GLU A 446 20.94 -8.85 23.99
CA GLU A 446 20.17 -7.69 24.48
C GLU A 446 20.51 -6.40 23.72
N ALA A 447 21.81 -6.23 23.38
CA ALA A 447 22.31 -5.04 22.69
C ALA A 447 22.00 -5.00 21.17
N ASP A 448 21.42 -6.05 20.57
CA ASP A 448 21.23 -6.14 19.12
C ASP A 448 20.32 -5.05 18.57
N LEU A 449 19.27 -4.70 19.30
CA LEU A 449 18.34 -3.64 18.87
C LEU A 449 19.00 -2.26 18.92
N GLN A 450 19.82 -1.99 19.96
CA GLN A 450 20.58 -0.75 20.04
C GLN A 450 21.62 -0.65 18.92
N LEU A 451 22.27 -1.76 18.58
CA LEU A 451 23.22 -1.80 17.45
C LEU A 451 22.53 -1.47 16.13
N ALA A 452 21.31 -1.97 15.91
CA ALA A 452 20.50 -1.65 14.73
C ALA A 452 20.07 -0.18 14.72
N ALA A 453 19.63 0.34 15.85
CA ALA A 453 19.25 1.75 16.02
C ALA A 453 20.41 2.69 15.72
N ASP A 454 21.59 2.38 16.26
CA ASP A 454 22.81 3.16 16.00
C ASP A 454 23.20 3.15 14.53
N PHE A 455 22.95 2.04 13.81
CA PHE A 455 23.18 2.00 12.34
C PHE A 455 22.20 2.90 11.59
N LEU A 456 20.93 2.91 11.98
CA LEU A 456 19.93 3.82 11.41
C LEU A 456 20.33 5.30 11.65
N ASP A 457 20.85 5.64 12.84
CA ASP A 457 21.37 6.96 13.13
C ASP A 457 22.56 7.33 12.24
N VAL A 458 23.46 6.37 11.99
CA VAL A 458 24.60 6.56 11.08
C VAL A 458 24.12 6.81 9.65
N LEU A 459 23.11 6.05 9.18
CA LEU A 459 22.49 6.25 7.86
C LEU A 459 21.85 7.65 7.77
N ALA A 460 21.09 8.06 8.80
CA ALA A 460 20.43 9.36 8.84
C ALA A 460 21.44 10.53 8.76
N ARG A 461 22.47 10.52 9.61
CA ARG A 461 23.51 11.56 9.63
C ARG A 461 24.30 11.63 8.33
N GLY A 462 24.49 10.48 7.67
CA GLY A 462 25.20 10.37 6.40
C GLY A 462 24.33 10.61 5.17
N GLU A 463 23.02 10.84 5.32
CA GLU A 463 22.05 10.87 4.23
C GLU A 463 22.20 9.64 3.30
N ALA A 464 22.54 8.48 3.90
CA ALA A 464 22.86 7.27 3.17
C ALA A 464 21.59 6.49 2.82
N ASP A 465 21.64 5.81 1.67
CA ASP A 465 20.53 4.99 1.18
C ASP A 465 20.22 3.83 2.13
N PHE A 466 18.95 3.69 2.52
CA PHE A 466 18.48 2.67 3.46
C PHE A 466 18.70 1.25 2.91
N THR A 467 18.25 1.00 1.69
CA THR A 467 18.27 -0.33 1.07
C THR A 467 19.70 -0.78 0.79
N ILE A 468 20.48 0.08 0.13
CA ILE A 468 21.87 -0.22 -0.22
C ILE A 468 22.73 -0.30 1.04
N GLY A 469 22.46 0.51 2.05
CA GLY A 469 23.18 0.49 3.32
C GLY A 469 23.20 -0.90 3.94
N PHE A 470 22.03 -1.51 4.10
CA PHE A 470 21.93 -2.87 4.63
C PHE A 470 22.48 -3.94 3.66
N ARG A 471 22.26 -3.80 2.34
CA ARG A 471 22.75 -4.77 1.36
C ARG A 471 24.26 -4.86 1.38
N ARG A 472 24.96 -3.72 1.34
CA ARG A 472 26.43 -3.66 1.30
C ARG A 472 27.11 -4.15 2.58
N LEU A 473 26.43 -4.16 3.75
CA LEU A 473 26.99 -4.81 4.94
C LEU A 473 27.23 -6.32 4.70
N GLY A 474 26.33 -6.98 3.97
CA GLY A 474 26.50 -8.38 3.58
C GLY A 474 27.66 -8.59 2.58
N ASP A 475 27.84 -7.64 1.66
CA ASP A 475 28.95 -7.67 0.70
C ASP A 475 30.31 -7.49 1.40
N ASP A 476 30.36 -6.67 2.45
CA ASP A 476 31.56 -6.23 3.14
C ASP A 476 31.99 -7.11 4.34
N LEU A 477 31.39 -8.28 4.53
CA LEU A 477 31.73 -9.18 5.66
C LEU A 477 33.21 -9.57 5.71
N ASP A 478 33.89 -9.71 4.55
CA ASP A 478 35.30 -10.02 4.44
C ASP A 478 36.19 -8.76 4.26
N ALA A 479 35.59 -7.56 4.20
CA ALA A 479 36.36 -6.34 4.02
C ALA A 479 37.17 -6.01 5.28
N SER A 480 38.41 -5.58 5.10
CA SER A 480 39.25 -5.10 6.20
C SER A 480 38.66 -3.83 6.84
N GLU A 481 39.05 -3.57 8.08
CA GLU A 481 38.68 -2.35 8.79
C GLU A 481 39.03 -1.10 7.97
N GLY A 482 38.13 -0.13 7.93
CA GLY A 482 38.29 1.08 7.12
C GLY A 482 38.13 0.89 5.61
N GLN A 483 37.74 -0.30 5.17
CA GLN A 483 37.50 -0.66 3.77
C GLN A 483 36.05 -1.15 3.58
N GLY A 484 35.66 -1.38 2.33
CA GLY A 484 34.34 -1.90 1.99
C GLY A 484 33.45 -0.91 1.25
N THR A 485 32.40 -1.45 0.66
CA THR A 485 31.47 -0.71 -0.21
C THR A 485 30.41 0.04 0.57
N ALA A 486 30.00 -0.45 1.76
CA ALA A 486 29.08 0.24 2.65
C ALA A 486 29.67 1.57 3.16
N ARG A 487 30.97 1.57 3.49
CA ARG A 487 31.70 2.78 3.91
C ARG A 487 31.67 3.90 2.86
N GLN A 488 31.65 3.56 1.59
CA GLN A 488 31.63 4.50 0.47
C GLN A 488 30.30 5.25 0.33
N LEU A 489 29.24 4.86 1.05
CA LEU A 489 27.97 5.57 1.07
C LEU A 489 28.04 6.88 1.86
N PHE A 490 29.06 7.04 2.71
CA PHE A 490 29.19 8.17 3.62
C PHE A 490 30.26 9.15 3.13
N ARG A 491 29.92 10.45 3.07
CA ARG A 491 30.88 11.51 2.78
C ARG A 491 31.93 11.64 3.90
N ASP A 492 31.46 11.55 5.17
CA ASP A 492 32.27 11.41 6.35
C ASP A 492 32.02 10.05 6.99
N PRO A 493 32.90 9.08 6.80
CA PRO A 493 32.69 7.71 7.27
C PRO A 493 33.04 7.48 8.75
N ALA A 494 33.50 8.49 9.50
CA ALA A 494 33.98 8.31 10.87
C ALA A 494 32.92 7.68 11.80
N ALA A 495 31.66 8.10 11.68
CA ALA A 495 30.55 7.53 12.45
C ALA A 495 30.26 6.07 12.04
N PHE A 496 30.33 5.76 10.75
CA PHE A 496 30.20 4.39 10.24
C PHE A 496 31.37 3.52 10.73
N ASP A 497 32.60 3.99 10.66
CA ASP A 497 33.78 3.26 11.10
C ASP A 497 33.66 2.89 12.60
N ALA A 498 33.28 3.85 13.45
CA ALA A 498 33.07 3.60 14.88
C ALA A 498 31.94 2.60 15.16
N TRP A 499 30.86 2.65 14.40
CA TRP A 499 29.76 1.68 14.49
C TRP A 499 30.21 0.29 13.99
N SER A 500 30.93 0.23 12.88
CA SER A 500 31.34 -1.02 12.22
C SER A 500 32.27 -1.87 13.09
N VAL A 501 33.08 -1.26 13.96
CA VAL A 501 33.89 -1.98 14.95
C VAL A 501 33.00 -2.81 15.88
N ARG A 502 31.98 -2.20 16.50
CA ARG A 502 31.05 -2.88 17.39
C ARG A 502 30.24 -3.99 16.68
N TRP A 503 29.83 -3.72 15.44
CA TRP A 503 29.14 -4.71 14.62
C TRP A 503 30.02 -5.91 14.32
N ARG A 504 31.30 -5.71 13.95
CA ARG A 504 32.26 -6.79 13.70
C ARG A 504 32.58 -7.59 14.97
N GLU A 505 32.75 -6.94 16.11
CA GLU A 505 32.90 -7.59 17.41
C GLU A 505 31.69 -8.47 17.74
N ARG A 506 30.47 -7.96 17.49
CA ARG A 506 29.24 -8.72 17.72
C ARG A 506 29.14 -9.95 16.78
N ILE A 507 29.47 -9.80 15.51
CA ILE A 507 29.53 -10.92 14.55
C ILE A 507 30.58 -11.94 14.97
N ALA A 508 31.77 -11.51 15.37
CA ALA A 508 32.87 -12.39 15.76
C ALA A 508 32.56 -13.19 17.04
N SER A 509 31.60 -12.78 17.86
CA SER A 509 31.15 -13.54 19.02
C SER A 509 30.31 -14.78 18.65
N GLU A 510 29.96 -14.95 17.37
CA GLU A 510 29.19 -16.08 16.86
C GLU A 510 30.05 -17.01 16.01
N THR A 511 29.70 -18.29 15.98
CA THR A 511 30.52 -19.35 15.31
C THR A 511 30.20 -19.55 13.83
N ALA A 512 29.23 -18.80 13.27
CA ALA A 512 28.82 -18.97 11.88
C ALA A 512 29.90 -18.49 10.90
N ASP A 513 30.08 -19.24 9.80
CA ASP A 513 30.96 -18.84 8.71
C ASP A 513 30.44 -17.67 7.91
N THR A 514 31.33 -16.94 7.24
CA THR A 514 31.00 -15.73 6.47
C THR A 514 30.05 -16.01 5.30
N ALA A 515 30.16 -17.15 4.63
CA ALA A 515 29.32 -17.49 3.48
C ALA A 515 27.85 -17.69 3.91
N THR A 516 27.62 -18.45 4.98
CA THR A 516 26.30 -18.66 5.58
C THR A 516 25.69 -17.33 6.04
N ARG A 517 26.48 -16.49 6.70
CA ARG A 517 26.05 -15.17 7.17
C ARG A 517 25.65 -14.26 6.00
N ARG A 518 26.49 -14.19 4.95
CA ARG A 518 26.20 -13.42 3.73
C ARG A 518 24.91 -13.89 3.07
N ALA A 519 24.73 -15.19 2.89
CA ALA A 519 23.51 -15.76 2.33
C ALA A 519 22.27 -15.36 3.15
N THR A 520 22.35 -15.41 4.48
CA THR A 520 21.26 -14.98 5.38
C THR A 520 20.95 -13.49 5.23
N MET A 521 21.97 -12.63 5.16
CA MET A 521 21.81 -11.19 4.97
C MET A 521 21.21 -10.87 3.61
N HIS A 522 21.71 -11.49 2.55
CA HIS A 522 21.20 -11.25 1.18
C HIS A 522 19.77 -11.72 0.99
N ALA A 523 19.32 -12.75 1.71
CA ALA A 523 17.94 -13.24 1.67
C ALA A 523 16.92 -12.30 2.34
N VAL A 524 17.35 -11.26 3.07
CA VAL A 524 16.46 -10.31 3.76
C VAL A 524 16.77 -8.85 3.46
N ASN A 525 17.91 -8.55 2.85
CA ASN A 525 18.31 -7.23 2.38
C ASN A 525 18.17 -7.20 0.87
N PRO A 526 17.09 -6.64 0.33
CA PRO A 526 16.90 -6.59 -1.11
C PRO A 526 17.99 -5.74 -1.76
N LYS A 527 18.37 -6.10 -2.98
CA LYS A 527 19.17 -5.26 -3.85
C LYS A 527 18.32 -4.29 -4.62
N PHE A 528 17.10 -4.70 -4.95
CA PHE A 528 16.17 -3.93 -5.75
C PHE A 528 14.89 -3.64 -4.97
N ILE A 529 14.46 -2.39 -5.05
CA ILE A 529 13.15 -1.90 -4.61
C ILE A 529 12.53 -1.09 -5.76
N PRO A 530 11.20 -0.91 -5.81
CA PRO A 530 10.59 -0.05 -6.82
C PRO A 530 10.87 1.42 -6.50
N ARG A 531 12.02 1.92 -6.91
CA ARG A 531 12.47 3.29 -6.64
C ARG A 531 11.56 4.32 -7.30
N ASN A 532 11.22 5.38 -6.58
CA ASN A 532 10.23 6.36 -7.02
C ASN A 532 10.60 7.01 -8.35
N HIS A 533 11.86 7.37 -8.58
CA HIS A 533 12.30 7.98 -9.84
C HIS A 533 12.17 7.00 -11.03
N ARG A 534 12.36 5.69 -10.81
CA ARG A 534 12.15 4.68 -11.85
C ARG A 534 10.66 4.47 -12.14
N ILE A 535 9.81 4.52 -11.11
CA ILE A 535 8.35 4.49 -11.28
C ILE A 535 7.88 5.71 -12.07
N GLU A 536 8.35 6.91 -11.77
CA GLU A 536 7.97 8.12 -12.51
C GLU A 536 8.46 8.06 -13.96
N ALA A 537 9.71 7.63 -14.21
CA ALA A 537 10.22 7.44 -15.57
C ALA A 537 9.39 6.42 -16.36
N MET A 538 9.02 5.30 -15.73
CA MET A 538 8.14 4.28 -16.30
C MET A 538 6.75 4.86 -16.66
N ILE A 539 6.15 5.65 -15.76
CA ILE A 539 4.85 6.27 -16.01
C ILE A 539 4.93 7.23 -17.21
N GLN A 540 5.98 8.06 -17.28
CA GLN A 540 6.16 9.00 -18.40
C GLN A 540 6.35 8.25 -19.74
N ALA A 541 7.10 7.16 -19.77
CA ALA A 541 7.26 6.33 -20.97
C ALA A 541 5.91 5.71 -21.37
N ALA A 542 5.16 5.16 -20.43
CA ALA A 542 3.84 4.54 -20.68
C ALA A 542 2.80 5.56 -21.19
N LEU A 543 2.84 6.81 -20.72
CA LEU A 543 2.00 7.90 -21.24
C LEU A 543 2.34 8.22 -22.70
N GLY A 544 3.59 7.99 -23.14
CA GLY A 544 4.04 8.04 -24.53
C GLY A 544 3.75 6.76 -25.35
N GLY A 545 3.18 5.72 -24.72
CA GLY A 545 2.88 4.43 -25.37
C GLY A 545 4.00 3.40 -25.29
N ASP A 546 5.12 3.70 -24.61
CA ASP A 546 6.23 2.75 -24.39
C ASP A 546 6.10 2.07 -23.04
N PHE A 547 5.78 0.78 -23.03
CA PHE A 547 5.66 -0.06 -21.84
C PHE A 547 6.94 -0.84 -21.50
N THR A 548 8.02 -0.67 -22.28
CA THR A 548 9.29 -1.36 -22.02
C THR A 548 9.83 -1.13 -20.61
N PRO A 549 9.88 0.13 -20.08
CA PRO A 549 10.33 0.35 -18.70
C PRO A 549 9.41 -0.28 -17.65
N PHE A 550 8.11 -0.44 -17.93
CA PHE A 550 7.18 -1.14 -17.06
C PHE A 550 7.51 -2.63 -16.95
N ASP A 551 7.75 -3.29 -18.09
CA ASP A 551 8.13 -4.71 -18.10
C ASP A 551 9.50 -4.94 -17.45
N GLU A 552 10.45 -4.02 -17.64
CA GLU A 552 11.78 -4.09 -17.02
C GLU A 552 11.72 -3.94 -15.50
N ILE A 553 11.07 -2.90 -14.99
CA ILE A 553 10.97 -2.69 -13.53
C ILE A 553 10.23 -3.84 -12.86
N LEU A 554 9.16 -4.34 -13.48
CA LEU A 554 8.39 -5.47 -12.95
C LEU A 554 9.26 -6.72 -12.86
N ARG A 555 10.05 -7.04 -13.92
CA ARG A 555 10.98 -8.17 -13.91
C ARG A 555 12.00 -8.04 -12.78
N VAL A 556 12.58 -6.86 -12.60
CA VAL A 556 13.60 -6.59 -11.58
C VAL A 556 13.04 -6.78 -10.18
N VAL A 557 11.90 -6.16 -9.88
CA VAL A 557 11.33 -6.18 -8.52
C VAL A 557 10.65 -7.50 -8.17
N SER A 558 10.40 -8.38 -9.15
CA SER A 558 9.92 -9.74 -8.91
C SER A 558 11.02 -10.66 -8.33
N HIS A 559 12.31 -10.27 -8.44
CA HIS A 559 13.47 -10.98 -7.89
C HIS A 559 14.36 -10.02 -7.09
N PRO A 560 13.83 -9.43 -5.99
CA PRO A 560 14.47 -8.27 -5.34
C PRO A 560 15.79 -8.58 -4.66
N PHE A 561 16.05 -9.85 -4.37
CA PHE A 561 17.25 -10.31 -3.64
C PHE A 561 18.38 -10.79 -4.56
N ASP A 562 18.08 -11.03 -5.85
CA ASP A 562 19.04 -11.55 -6.83
C ASP A 562 20.02 -10.46 -7.31
N GLU A 563 21.17 -10.87 -7.85
CA GLU A 563 22.20 -9.92 -8.29
C GLU A 563 21.85 -9.16 -9.57
N GLN A 564 21.23 -9.78 -10.56
CA GLN A 564 20.77 -9.21 -11.84
C GLN A 564 21.76 -8.17 -12.43
N PRO A 565 22.98 -8.57 -12.84
CA PRO A 565 24.05 -7.63 -13.22
C PRO A 565 23.67 -6.70 -14.40
N GLU A 566 22.84 -7.18 -15.32
CA GLU A 566 22.35 -6.44 -16.49
C GLU A 566 21.35 -5.34 -16.12
N MET A 567 20.76 -5.42 -14.94
CA MET A 567 19.74 -4.49 -14.43
C MET A 567 20.24 -3.61 -13.27
N LYS A 568 21.57 -3.55 -13.04
CA LYS A 568 22.17 -2.83 -11.92
C LYS A 568 21.69 -1.38 -11.76
N GLY A 569 21.40 -0.69 -12.89
CA GLY A 569 20.91 0.69 -12.87
C GLY A 569 19.57 0.88 -12.15
N TYR A 570 18.77 -0.20 -11.97
CA TYR A 570 17.53 -0.15 -11.18
C TYR A 570 17.79 -0.17 -9.67
N ALA A 571 18.97 -0.60 -9.22
CA ALA A 571 19.38 -0.54 -7.81
C ALA A 571 19.88 0.86 -7.39
N ASP A 572 20.35 1.67 -8.36
CA ASP A 572 20.97 2.95 -8.08
C ASP A 572 19.96 3.96 -7.49
N PRO A 573 20.33 4.72 -6.45
CA PRO A 573 19.50 5.80 -5.91
C PRO A 573 19.35 6.93 -6.94
N PRO A 574 18.34 7.81 -6.78
CA PRO A 574 18.14 8.93 -7.69
C PRO A 574 19.29 9.93 -7.62
N ARG A 575 19.65 10.49 -8.77
CA ARG A 575 20.45 11.72 -8.81
C ARG A 575 19.64 12.87 -8.19
N PRO A 576 20.30 13.98 -7.78
CA PRO A 576 19.58 15.10 -7.18
C PRO A 576 18.42 15.66 -8.02
N ASP A 577 18.56 15.65 -9.35
CA ASP A 577 17.57 16.08 -10.33
C ASP A 577 16.45 15.07 -10.60
N GLU A 578 16.64 13.81 -10.18
CA GLU A 578 15.64 12.72 -10.31
C GLU A 578 14.82 12.49 -9.04
N ARG A 579 15.16 13.15 -7.93
CA ARG A 579 14.50 12.93 -6.64
C ARG A 579 13.00 13.24 -6.72
N VAL A 580 12.19 12.26 -6.40
CA VAL A 580 10.74 12.39 -6.27
C VAL A 580 10.44 12.79 -4.82
N LEU A 581 10.03 14.04 -4.63
CA LEU A 581 9.76 14.58 -3.30
C LEU A 581 8.31 14.34 -2.85
N GLN A 582 7.39 14.14 -3.81
CA GLN A 582 5.97 13.95 -3.53
C GLN A 582 5.37 12.92 -4.48
N THR A 583 4.43 12.15 -3.97
CA THR A 583 3.63 11.20 -4.73
C THR A 583 2.14 11.52 -4.59
N PHE A 584 1.35 11.13 -5.59
CA PHE A 584 -0.05 11.50 -5.70
C PHE A 584 -0.95 10.26 -5.78
N CYS A 585 -2.15 10.34 -5.21
CA CYS A 585 -3.17 9.30 -5.29
C CYS A 585 -3.79 9.13 -6.70
N GLY A 586 -3.68 10.12 -7.57
CA GLY A 586 -4.34 10.14 -8.88
C GLY A 586 -5.88 10.08 -8.79
N THR A 587 -6.44 10.68 -7.74
CA THR A 587 -7.90 10.78 -7.51
C THR A 587 -8.42 12.13 -7.94
#